data_a2f14cf62234cd4021a43b7072ef4697
#
_entry.id   a2f14cf62234cd4021a43b7072ef4697
#
_cell.length_a   1.000
_cell.length_b   1.000
_cell.length_c   1.000
_cell.angle_alpha   90.00
_cell.angle_beta   90.00
_cell.angle_gamma   90.00
#
_symmetry.space_group_name_H-M   'P 1'
#
loop_
_entity.id
_entity.type
_entity.pdbx_description
1 polymer ?
#
loop_
_entity_poly.entity_id
_entity_poly.type
_entity_poly.pdbx_seq_one_letter_code
_entity_poly.pdbx_strand_id
1 'polypeptide(L)'
;MRENIATIPLIDAFKADGECPFCHLEREAEQHAISFILGSAYMEDDIREKTDTTGFCRHHFKMMYDYGNRLGNALILSTHLKKLNAELTKEMKDFTPGKSSLLKRMRKTDATDPKLPETQLGSWISQKVNSCYVCDHFRSIYGRYLDTFFDLYLKNEEFRQMFENSKGFCLPHFGDLIETAENKLNDAQKKDFYAIAFPLMQENMERLQKEVSWFVEKNDYRNKDKDWGTSADSIQRGMQKCAGGFPADETFKAKL
;
A
#
# COMPACT_ATOMS: atom_id res chain seq x y z
N MET A 1 -10.54 26.55 12.13
CA MET A 1 -10.59 25.26 11.41
C MET A 1 -10.60 24.15 12.46
N ARG A 2 -11.53 23.20 12.47
CA ARG A 2 -11.38 22.02 13.34
C ARG A 2 -10.24 21.21 12.74
N GLU A 3 -9.09 21.16 13.40
CA GLU A 3 -7.99 20.29 13.00
C GLU A 3 -8.47 18.83 13.03
N ASN A 4 -8.51 18.22 11.86
CA ASN A 4 -8.76 16.79 11.74
C ASN A 4 -7.45 16.08 12.09
N ILE A 5 -7.52 14.96 12.81
CA ILE A 5 -6.35 14.15 13.19
C ILE A 5 -5.48 13.72 12.00
N ALA A 6 -6.05 13.72 10.79
CA ALA A 6 -5.35 13.42 9.54
C ALA A 6 -4.63 14.64 8.91
N THR A 7 -4.85 15.86 9.41
CA THR A 7 -4.31 17.10 8.81
C THR A 7 -2.79 17.17 8.93
N ILE A 8 -2.26 16.98 10.13
CA ILE A 8 -0.81 17.08 10.38
C ILE A 8 -0.03 16.02 9.60
N PRO A 9 -0.36 14.71 9.71
CA PRO A 9 0.35 13.68 8.93
C PRO A 9 0.32 13.94 7.42
N LEU A 10 -0.81 14.42 6.89
CA LEU A 10 -0.92 14.71 5.46
C LEU A 10 -0.01 15.87 5.03
N ILE A 11 0.00 16.96 5.80
CA ILE A 11 0.90 18.11 5.53
C ILE A 11 2.37 17.68 5.61
N ASP A 12 2.73 16.88 6.61
CA ASP A 12 4.10 16.40 6.79
C ASP A 12 4.52 15.48 5.64
N ALA A 13 3.61 14.65 5.14
CA ALA A 13 3.86 13.81 3.96
C ALA A 13 4.15 14.63 2.69
N PHE A 14 3.47 15.77 2.51
CA PHE A 14 3.77 16.69 1.40
C PHE A 14 5.11 17.42 1.60
N LYS A 15 5.45 17.80 2.84
CA LYS A 15 6.74 18.43 3.18
C LYS A 15 7.94 17.47 3.03
N ALA A 16 7.73 16.17 3.09
CA ALA A 16 8.78 15.17 2.88
C ALA A 16 9.35 15.16 1.46
N ASP A 17 8.73 15.89 0.52
CA ASP A 17 9.17 16.08 -0.88
C ASP A 17 9.48 14.77 -1.64
N GLY A 18 8.77 13.70 -1.29
CA GLY A 18 8.85 12.39 -1.96
C GLY A 18 8.09 12.34 -3.29
N GLU A 19 8.24 11.25 -4.03
CA GLU A 19 7.51 11.04 -5.30
C GLU A 19 6.01 10.82 -5.11
N CYS A 20 5.55 10.48 -3.88
CA CYS A 20 4.16 10.29 -3.55
C CYS A 20 3.91 10.49 -2.06
N PRO A 21 3.16 11.53 -1.63
CA PRO A 21 2.84 11.76 -0.23
C PRO A 21 2.04 10.60 0.42
N PHE A 22 1.16 9.94 -0.32
CA PHE A 22 0.39 8.83 0.21
C PHE A 22 1.23 7.57 0.45
N CYS A 23 2.28 7.33 -0.35
CA CYS A 23 3.26 6.29 -0.01
C CYS A 23 3.99 6.59 1.31
N HIS A 24 4.27 7.87 1.59
CA HIS A 24 4.85 8.28 2.88
C HIS A 24 3.91 7.95 4.05
N LEU A 25 2.63 8.29 3.93
CA LEU A 25 1.60 7.98 4.95
C LEU A 25 1.42 6.47 5.15
N GLU A 26 1.42 5.70 4.06
CA GLU A 26 1.32 4.25 4.12
C GLU A 26 2.49 3.65 4.88
N ARG A 27 3.73 4.02 4.52
CA ARG A 27 4.94 3.58 5.21
C ARG A 27 4.93 3.90 6.70
N GLU A 28 4.59 5.13 7.07
CA GLU A 28 4.51 5.55 8.47
C GLU A 28 3.47 4.71 9.23
N ALA A 29 2.29 4.49 8.65
CA ALA A 29 1.24 3.69 9.26
C ALA A 29 1.65 2.22 9.43
N GLU A 30 2.31 1.61 8.44
CA GLU A 30 2.83 0.24 8.50
C GLU A 30 3.89 0.10 9.60
N GLN A 31 4.86 1.00 9.63
CA GLN A 31 5.93 0.98 10.63
C GLN A 31 5.39 1.20 12.03
N HIS A 32 4.44 2.12 12.22
CA HIS A 32 3.77 2.34 13.50
C HIS A 32 2.98 1.11 13.95
N ALA A 33 2.22 0.47 13.05
CA ALA A 33 1.47 -0.73 13.36
C ALA A 33 2.41 -1.90 13.76
N ILE A 34 3.50 -2.10 13.05
CA ILE A 34 4.49 -3.15 13.37
C ILE A 34 5.17 -2.87 14.71
N SER A 35 5.62 -1.63 14.96
CA SER A 35 6.26 -1.28 16.23
C SER A 35 5.29 -1.36 17.41
N PHE A 36 4.02 -0.99 17.23
CA PHE A 36 2.99 -1.14 18.23
C PHE A 36 2.74 -2.61 18.57
N ILE A 37 2.49 -3.45 17.56
CA ILE A 37 2.19 -4.88 17.75
C ILE A 37 3.38 -5.59 18.42
N LEU A 38 4.59 -5.39 17.91
CA LEU A 38 5.79 -6.10 18.37
C LEU A 38 6.53 -5.38 19.53
N GLY A 39 6.13 -4.16 19.88
CA GLY A 39 6.65 -3.43 21.04
C GLY A 39 6.08 -3.97 22.35
N SER A 40 4.78 -3.75 22.57
CA SER A 40 4.10 -4.11 23.82
C SER A 40 2.77 -4.85 23.58
N ALA A 41 2.07 -4.54 22.49
CA ALA A 41 0.70 -4.97 22.25
C ALA A 41 0.56 -6.48 21.94
N TYR A 42 1.65 -7.21 21.66
CA TYR A 42 1.59 -8.67 21.49
C TYR A 42 1.16 -9.42 22.76
N MET A 43 1.10 -8.75 23.92
CA MET A 43 0.58 -9.32 25.18
C MET A 43 -0.89 -8.94 25.45
N GLU A 44 -1.44 -7.98 24.72
CA GLU A 44 -2.81 -7.48 24.92
C GLU A 44 -3.83 -8.43 24.27
N ASP A 45 -4.82 -8.87 25.05
CA ASP A 45 -5.79 -9.88 24.60
C ASP A 45 -6.62 -9.42 23.39
N ASP A 46 -7.04 -8.16 23.35
CA ASP A 46 -7.85 -7.61 22.25
C ASP A 46 -7.05 -7.50 20.95
N ILE A 47 -5.75 -7.21 21.04
CA ILE A 47 -4.86 -7.17 19.87
C ILE A 47 -4.59 -8.60 19.38
N ARG A 48 -4.38 -9.54 20.30
CA ARG A 48 -4.19 -10.95 19.96
C ARG A 48 -5.42 -11.53 19.29
N GLU A 49 -6.62 -11.27 19.79
CA GLU A 49 -7.85 -11.73 19.17
C GLU A 49 -8.00 -11.25 17.73
N LYS A 50 -7.69 -9.97 17.49
CA LYS A 50 -7.71 -9.38 16.14
C LYS A 50 -6.64 -10.01 15.24
N THR A 51 -5.39 -10.10 15.69
CA THR A 51 -4.29 -10.67 14.90
C THR A 51 -4.47 -12.17 14.65
N ASP A 52 -5.05 -12.91 15.60
CA ASP A 52 -5.40 -14.33 15.44
C ASP A 52 -6.49 -14.53 14.37
N THR A 53 -7.39 -13.57 14.24
CA THR A 53 -8.49 -13.63 13.27
C THR A 53 -8.05 -13.24 11.86
N THR A 54 -7.35 -12.12 11.73
CA THR A 54 -6.96 -11.56 10.43
C THR A 54 -5.65 -12.13 9.91
N GLY A 55 -4.69 -12.45 10.78
CA GLY A 55 -3.32 -12.77 10.38
C GLY A 55 -2.63 -11.59 9.72
N PHE A 56 -1.65 -11.92 8.87
CA PHE A 56 -0.83 -10.93 8.17
C PHE A 56 -0.55 -11.40 6.74
N CYS A 57 -0.47 -10.47 5.79
CA CYS A 57 -0.06 -10.76 4.43
C CYS A 57 1.47 -11.04 4.36
N ARG A 58 1.93 -11.56 3.22
CA ARG A 58 3.35 -11.89 2.99
C ARG A 58 4.29 -10.71 3.27
N HIS A 59 3.89 -9.51 2.86
CA HIS A 59 4.68 -8.29 3.07
C HIS A 59 4.85 -8.00 4.56
N HIS A 60 3.75 -7.96 5.31
CA HIS A 60 3.78 -7.64 6.73
C HIS A 60 4.39 -8.73 7.59
N PHE A 61 4.25 -10.03 7.24
CA PHE A 61 5.04 -11.07 7.90
C PHE A 61 6.55 -10.85 7.73
N LYS A 62 6.98 -10.41 6.54
CA LYS A 62 8.40 -10.08 6.35
C LYS A 62 8.82 -8.89 7.21
N MET A 63 8.04 -7.81 7.23
CA MET A 63 8.32 -6.65 8.08
C MET A 63 8.40 -7.02 9.56
N MET A 64 7.46 -7.83 10.06
CA MET A 64 7.47 -8.33 11.44
C MET A 64 8.73 -9.16 11.75
N TYR A 65 9.13 -10.02 10.82
CA TYR A 65 10.35 -10.82 10.96
C TYR A 65 11.59 -9.94 11.01
N ASP A 66 11.69 -8.97 10.14
CA ASP A 66 12.81 -8.03 10.01
C ASP A 66 12.92 -7.08 11.20
N TYR A 67 11.78 -6.70 11.80
CA TYR A 67 11.72 -5.87 13.01
C TYR A 67 12.52 -6.45 14.19
N GLY A 68 12.58 -7.77 14.30
CA GLY A 68 13.55 -8.47 15.15
C GLY A 68 13.03 -8.95 16.51
N ASN A 69 11.83 -8.59 16.98
CA ASN A 69 11.24 -9.16 18.20
C ASN A 69 10.77 -10.61 17.96
N ARG A 70 11.70 -11.57 18.11
CA ARG A 70 11.42 -13.00 17.84
C ARG A 70 10.37 -13.58 18.77
N LEU A 71 10.41 -13.21 20.06
CA LEU A 71 9.43 -13.73 21.03
C LEU A 71 8.02 -13.20 20.75
N GLY A 72 7.88 -11.90 20.50
CA GLY A 72 6.59 -11.30 20.11
C GLY A 72 6.01 -11.95 18.86
N ASN A 73 6.84 -12.12 17.82
CA ASN A 73 6.44 -12.84 16.60
C ASN A 73 5.98 -14.26 16.89
N ALA A 74 6.71 -15.02 17.70
CA ALA A 74 6.38 -16.42 18.03
C ALA A 74 5.08 -16.51 18.81
N LEU A 75 4.82 -15.61 19.75
CA LEU A 75 3.59 -15.58 20.54
C LEU A 75 2.36 -15.30 19.66
N ILE A 76 2.44 -14.29 18.79
CA ILE A 76 1.37 -13.95 17.82
C ILE A 76 1.14 -15.14 16.88
N LEU A 77 2.20 -15.67 16.28
CA LEU A 77 2.09 -16.76 15.31
C LEU A 77 1.54 -18.04 15.93
N SER A 78 1.90 -18.36 17.18
CA SER A 78 1.43 -19.54 17.89
C SER A 78 -0.08 -19.58 18.05
N THR A 79 -0.69 -18.46 18.47
CA THR A 79 -2.17 -18.39 18.65
C THR A 79 -2.90 -18.25 17.34
N HIS A 80 -2.34 -17.50 16.38
CA HIS A 80 -2.88 -17.42 15.01
C HIS A 80 -2.93 -18.80 14.35
N LEU A 81 -1.83 -19.57 14.39
CA LEU A 81 -1.79 -20.91 13.82
C LEU A 81 -2.77 -21.86 14.52
N LYS A 82 -2.93 -21.77 15.84
CA LYS A 82 -3.92 -22.58 16.58
C LYS A 82 -5.34 -22.32 16.07
N LYS A 83 -5.72 -21.06 15.90
CA LYS A 83 -7.04 -20.65 15.38
C LYS A 83 -7.20 -21.07 13.93
N LEU A 84 -6.23 -20.73 13.08
CA LEU A 84 -6.23 -21.07 11.66
C LEU A 84 -6.35 -22.57 11.41
N ASN A 85 -5.62 -23.40 12.19
CA ASN A 85 -5.69 -24.85 12.08
C ASN A 85 -7.07 -25.42 12.47
N ALA A 86 -7.70 -24.86 13.51
CA ALA A 86 -9.05 -25.26 13.91
C ALA A 86 -10.09 -24.89 12.83
N GLU A 87 -10.02 -23.69 12.29
CA GLU A 87 -10.90 -23.22 11.21
C GLU A 87 -10.68 -24.04 9.93
N LEU A 88 -9.43 -24.25 9.51
CA LEU A 88 -9.10 -25.04 8.31
C LEU A 88 -9.59 -26.49 8.45
N THR A 89 -9.43 -27.09 9.62
CA THR A 89 -9.92 -28.45 9.89
C THR A 89 -11.44 -28.55 9.73
N LYS A 90 -12.17 -27.53 10.17
CA LYS A 90 -13.63 -27.44 9.97
C LYS A 90 -13.99 -27.33 8.50
N GLU A 91 -13.39 -26.38 7.78
CA GLU A 91 -13.66 -26.15 6.35
C GLU A 91 -13.34 -27.40 5.50
N MET A 92 -12.25 -28.14 5.85
CA MET A 92 -11.91 -29.39 5.17
C MET A 92 -12.92 -30.52 5.46
N LYS A 93 -13.48 -30.60 6.68
CA LYS A 93 -14.52 -31.60 7.01
C LYS A 93 -15.83 -31.32 6.28
N ASP A 94 -16.16 -30.05 6.11
CA ASP A 94 -17.40 -29.60 5.47
C ASP A 94 -17.27 -29.62 3.93
N PHE A 95 -16.05 -29.83 3.40
CA PHE A 95 -15.79 -29.80 1.97
C PHE A 95 -16.39 -31.01 1.25
N THR A 96 -17.23 -30.72 0.25
CA THR A 96 -17.79 -31.74 -0.65
C THR A 96 -17.24 -31.52 -2.06
N PRO A 97 -16.53 -32.51 -2.64
CA PRO A 97 -16.06 -32.43 -4.02
C PRO A 97 -17.21 -32.20 -5.00
N GLY A 98 -17.05 -31.26 -5.91
CA GLY A 98 -18.04 -31.02 -6.96
C GLY A 98 -18.16 -32.21 -7.91
N LYS A 99 -19.40 -32.54 -8.32
CA LYS A 99 -19.63 -33.61 -9.32
C LYS A 99 -19.02 -33.17 -10.66
N SER A 100 -18.22 -34.04 -11.29
CA SER A 100 -17.70 -33.79 -12.64
C SER A 100 -18.85 -33.87 -13.64
N SER A 101 -19.24 -32.75 -14.23
CA SER A 101 -20.19 -32.72 -15.35
C SER A 101 -19.45 -33.08 -16.64
N LEU A 102 -20.03 -33.97 -17.45
CA LEU A 102 -19.52 -34.29 -18.80
C LEU A 102 -19.41 -33.05 -19.68
N LEU A 103 -20.27 -32.04 -19.48
CA LEU A 103 -20.20 -30.73 -20.13
C LEU A 103 -19.00 -29.89 -19.71
N LYS A 104 -18.54 -29.97 -18.43
CA LYS A 104 -17.29 -29.34 -17.98
C LYS A 104 -16.05 -30.01 -18.58
N ARG A 105 -16.09 -31.32 -18.84
CA ARG A 105 -15.01 -32.07 -19.51
C ARG A 105 -14.87 -31.72 -20.99
N MET A 106 -15.94 -31.36 -21.67
CA MET A 106 -15.93 -30.95 -23.08
C MET A 106 -15.52 -29.49 -23.29
N ARG A 107 -15.70 -28.63 -22.29
CA ARG A 107 -15.02 -27.32 -22.25
C ARG A 107 -13.59 -27.57 -21.81
N LYS A 108 -12.66 -27.66 -22.74
CA LYS A 108 -11.24 -27.35 -22.49
C LYS A 108 -11.21 -25.86 -22.11
N THR A 109 -11.50 -25.56 -20.85
CA THR A 109 -11.23 -24.22 -20.33
C THR A 109 -9.72 -24.15 -20.14
N ASP A 110 -9.11 -23.17 -20.75
CA ASP A 110 -7.79 -22.68 -20.41
C ASP A 110 -7.63 -22.66 -18.91
N ALA A 111 -6.37 -22.84 -18.44
CA ALA A 111 -6.05 -23.01 -17.04
C ALA A 111 -6.90 -22.13 -16.12
N THR A 112 -7.57 -22.74 -15.15
CA THR A 112 -8.35 -22.02 -14.12
C THR A 112 -7.46 -20.96 -13.51
N ASP A 113 -7.90 -19.68 -13.52
CA ASP A 113 -7.18 -18.63 -12.80
C ASP A 113 -7.24 -18.97 -11.29
N PRO A 114 -6.10 -19.31 -10.66
CA PRO A 114 -6.09 -19.68 -9.24
C PRO A 114 -6.50 -18.52 -8.32
N LYS A 115 -6.63 -17.31 -8.84
CA LYS A 115 -7.12 -16.12 -8.11
C LYS A 115 -8.65 -16.07 -8.03
N LEU A 116 -9.37 -16.89 -8.81
CA LEU A 116 -10.83 -16.97 -8.82
C LEU A 116 -11.26 -18.36 -8.33
N PRO A 117 -11.32 -18.59 -7.01
CA PRO A 117 -11.70 -19.89 -6.48
C PRO A 117 -13.16 -20.22 -6.78
N GLU A 118 -13.42 -21.40 -7.34
CA GLU A 118 -14.78 -21.89 -7.63
C GLU A 118 -15.39 -22.67 -6.45
N THR A 119 -14.58 -23.06 -5.46
CA THR A 119 -15.03 -23.87 -4.32
C THR A 119 -15.15 -23.03 -3.05
N GLN A 120 -16.04 -23.43 -2.13
CA GLN A 120 -16.18 -22.79 -0.82
C GLN A 120 -14.86 -22.79 -0.05
N LEU A 121 -14.16 -23.92 0.01
CA LEU A 121 -12.86 -24.03 0.65
C LEU A 121 -11.82 -23.12 -0.01
N GLY A 122 -11.76 -23.09 -1.34
CA GLY A 122 -10.87 -22.19 -2.08
C GLY A 122 -11.16 -20.71 -1.80
N SER A 123 -12.44 -20.34 -1.74
CA SER A 123 -12.88 -18.97 -1.39
C SER A 123 -12.47 -18.60 0.03
N TRP A 124 -12.66 -19.49 1.00
CA TRP A 124 -12.24 -19.29 2.37
C TRP A 124 -10.70 -19.12 2.48
N ILE A 125 -9.93 -19.99 1.80
CA ILE A 125 -8.46 -19.87 1.76
C ILE A 125 -8.04 -18.53 1.16
N SER A 126 -8.67 -18.14 0.03
CA SER A 126 -8.38 -16.86 -0.61
C SER A 126 -8.65 -15.67 0.31
N GLN A 127 -9.76 -15.69 1.06
CA GLN A 127 -10.07 -14.66 2.04
C GLN A 127 -9.02 -14.61 3.16
N LYS A 128 -8.61 -15.76 3.69
CA LYS A 128 -7.59 -15.83 4.75
C LYS A 128 -6.22 -15.31 4.28
N VAL A 129 -5.79 -15.68 3.08
CA VAL A 129 -4.50 -15.23 2.52
C VAL A 129 -4.48 -13.73 2.23
N ASN A 130 -5.64 -13.14 1.91
CA ASN A 130 -5.77 -11.71 1.61
C ASN A 130 -6.17 -10.87 2.84
N SER A 131 -6.44 -11.47 4.00
CA SER A 131 -6.66 -10.72 5.24
C SER A 131 -5.33 -10.34 5.89
N CYS A 132 -5.27 -9.14 6.49
CA CYS A 132 -4.07 -8.67 7.15
C CYS A 132 -4.39 -7.53 8.13
N TYR A 133 -4.02 -7.71 9.38
CA TYR A 133 -4.25 -6.72 10.44
C TYR A 133 -3.68 -5.33 10.08
N VAL A 134 -2.45 -5.27 9.57
CA VAL A 134 -1.80 -3.99 9.23
C VAL A 134 -2.46 -3.33 8.02
N CYS A 135 -2.75 -4.11 6.96
CA CYS A 135 -3.47 -3.58 5.80
C CYS A 135 -4.87 -3.05 6.17
N ASP A 136 -5.60 -3.77 7.03
CA ASP A 136 -6.93 -3.36 7.47
C ASP A 136 -6.87 -2.11 8.34
N HIS A 137 -5.84 -2.00 9.21
CA HIS A 137 -5.58 -0.79 9.98
C HIS A 137 -5.33 0.40 9.05
N PHE A 138 -4.43 0.28 8.09
CA PHE A 138 -4.16 1.36 7.12
C PHE A 138 -5.42 1.73 6.33
N ARG A 139 -6.16 0.76 5.77
CA ARG A 139 -7.40 1.04 5.05
C ARG A 139 -8.42 1.82 5.89
N SER A 140 -8.50 1.53 7.19
CA SER A 140 -9.44 2.22 8.10
C SER A 140 -9.14 3.72 8.27
N ILE A 141 -7.90 4.15 8.05
CA ILE A 141 -7.48 5.55 8.17
C ILE A 141 -7.27 6.22 6.81
N TYR A 142 -6.99 5.44 5.75
CA TYR A 142 -6.65 5.94 4.43
C TYR A 142 -7.76 6.77 3.80
N GLY A 143 -9.02 6.34 3.89
CA GLY A 143 -10.15 7.12 3.43
C GLY A 143 -10.22 8.51 4.06
N ARG A 144 -9.84 8.63 5.34
CA ARG A 144 -9.77 9.95 6.02
C ARG A 144 -8.66 10.83 5.48
N TYR A 145 -7.52 10.27 5.04
CA TYR A 145 -6.47 11.03 4.38
C TYR A 145 -6.94 11.57 3.03
N LEU A 146 -7.61 10.76 2.23
CA LEU A 146 -8.21 11.19 0.95
C LEU A 146 -9.26 12.29 1.19
N ASP A 147 -10.13 12.10 2.18
CA ASP A 147 -11.12 13.09 2.58
C ASP A 147 -10.48 14.42 3.00
N THR A 148 -9.45 14.34 3.84
CA THR A 148 -8.73 15.51 4.35
C THR A 148 -7.97 16.23 3.23
N PHE A 149 -7.42 15.49 2.26
CA PHE A 149 -6.76 16.06 1.09
C PHE A 149 -7.71 17.02 0.35
N PHE A 150 -8.92 16.55 0.00
CA PHE A 150 -9.88 17.39 -0.71
C PHE A 150 -10.44 18.53 0.15
N ASP A 151 -10.62 18.30 1.44
CA ASP A 151 -11.00 19.38 2.36
C ASP A 151 -9.95 20.49 2.43
N LEU A 152 -8.67 20.14 2.49
CA LEU A 152 -7.56 21.09 2.48
C LEU A 152 -7.40 21.75 1.09
N TYR A 153 -7.46 20.98 0.01
CA TYR A 153 -7.41 21.48 -1.35
C TYR A 153 -8.43 22.60 -1.61
N LEU A 154 -9.66 22.42 -1.10
CA LEU A 154 -10.74 23.38 -1.29
C LEU A 154 -10.70 24.59 -0.35
N LYS A 155 -10.06 24.47 0.83
CA LYS A 155 -10.21 25.46 1.92
C LYS A 155 -8.89 26.06 2.40
N ASN A 156 -7.75 25.52 1.99
CA ASN A 156 -6.43 25.95 2.45
C ASN A 156 -5.51 26.23 1.28
N GLU A 157 -5.28 27.50 1.00
CA GLU A 157 -4.46 27.97 -0.12
C GLU A 157 -3.00 27.51 0.01
N GLU A 158 -2.44 27.49 1.22
CA GLU A 158 -1.08 27.02 1.47
C GLU A 158 -0.93 25.54 1.09
N PHE A 159 -1.89 24.71 1.49
CA PHE A 159 -1.90 23.29 1.12
C PHE A 159 -2.08 23.10 -0.39
N ARG A 160 -2.94 23.90 -1.02
CA ARG A 160 -3.13 23.86 -2.46
C ARG A 160 -1.81 24.15 -3.19
N GLN A 161 -1.07 25.17 -2.76
CA GLN A 161 0.26 25.47 -3.30
C GLN A 161 1.27 24.33 -3.04
N MET A 162 1.23 23.68 -1.88
CA MET A 162 2.06 22.49 -1.61
C MET A 162 1.74 21.35 -2.59
N PHE A 163 0.47 21.11 -2.88
CA PHE A 163 0.06 20.12 -3.86
C PHE A 163 0.54 20.49 -5.28
N GLU A 164 0.32 21.73 -5.72
CA GLU A 164 0.73 22.24 -7.04
C GLU A 164 2.25 22.15 -7.28
N ASN A 165 3.04 22.31 -6.21
CA ASN A 165 4.51 22.23 -6.26
C ASN A 165 5.06 20.83 -5.93
N SER A 166 4.22 19.85 -5.68
CA SER A 166 4.64 18.50 -5.36
C SER A 166 5.13 17.73 -6.58
N LYS A 167 5.68 16.54 -6.35
CA LYS A 167 6.03 15.60 -7.43
C LYS A 167 4.84 14.71 -7.85
N GLY A 168 3.63 15.07 -7.42
CA GLY A 168 2.41 14.30 -7.69
C GLY A 168 2.34 12.99 -6.89
N PHE A 169 1.85 11.93 -7.52
CA PHE A 169 1.55 10.66 -6.84
C PHE A 169 2.10 9.47 -7.63
N CYS A 170 2.20 8.31 -6.99
CA CYS A 170 2.34 7.05 -7.71
C CYS A 170 1.03 6.68 -8.42
N LEU A 171 1.09 5.82 -9.43
CA LEU A 171 -0.09 5.45 -10.21
C LEU A 171 -1.24 4.86 -9.35
N PRO A 172 -1.00 3.95 -8.38
CA PRO A 172 -2.07 3.48 -7.50
C PRO A 172 -2.78 4.61 -6.76
N HIS A 173 -2.04 5.45 -6.03
CA HIS A 173 -2.61 6.54 -5.24
C HIS A 173 -3.22 7.65 -6.10
N PHE A 174 -2.71 7.87 -7.31
CA PHE A 174 -3.35 8.76 -8.26
C PHE A 174 -4.71 8.24 -8.71
N GLY A 175 -4.82 6.93 -8.96
CA GLY A 175 -6.11 6.29 -9.24
C GLY A 175 -7.12 6.51 -8.10
N ASP A 176 -6.71 6.27 -6.85
CA ASP A 176 -7.56 6.49 -5.67
C ASP A 176 -8.03 7.94 -5.52
N LEU A 177 -7.14 8.91 -5.84
CA LEU A 177 -7.49 10.33 -5.85
C LEU A 177 -8.52 10.67 -6.92
N ILE A 178 -8.39 10.13 -8.13
CA ILE A 178 -9.38 10.31 -9.21
C ILE A 178 -10.75 9.80 -8.77
N GLU A 179 -10.81 8.56 -8.28
CA GLU A 179 -12.07 7.96 -7.80
C GLU A 179 -12.69 8.75 -6.64
N THR A 180 -11.86 9.27 -5.73
CA THR A 180 -12.33 10.12 -4.64
C THR A 180 -12.82 11.47 -5.14
N ALA A 181 -12.11 12.10 -6.08
CA ALA A 181 -12.53 13.36 -6.71
C ALA A 181 -13.90 13.24 -7.38
N GLU A 182 -14.14 12.13 -8.12
CA GLU A 182 -15.42 11.89 -8.78
C GLU A 182 -16.59 11.81 -7.80
N ASN A 183 -16.35 11.31 -6.59
CA ASN A 183 -17.38 11.15 -5.58
C ASN A 183 -17.57 12.40 -4.68
N LYS A 184 -16.54 13.24 -4.53
CA LYS A 184 -16.54 14.34 -3.55
C LYS A 184 -16.72 15.72 -4.16
N LEU A 185 -16.20 15.95 -5.36
CA LEU A 185 -16.15 17.25 -5.98
C LEU A 185 -17.37 17.49 -6.88
N ASN A 186 -17.86 18.73 -6.91
CA ASN A 186 -18.81 19.15 -7.94
C ASN A 186 -18.09 19.42 -9.28
N ASP A 187 -18.85 19.58 -10.37
CA ASP A 187 -18.30 19.69 -11.74
C ASP A 187 -17.29 20.84 -11.89
N ALA A 188 -17.53 21.98 -11.26
CA ALA A 188 -16.60 23.11 -11.31
C ALA A 188 -15.29 22.80 -10.55
N GLN A 189 -15.40 22.18 -9.38
CA GLN A 189 -14.25 21.77 -8.56
C GLN A 189 -13.45 20.64 -9.24
N LYS A 190 -14.11 19.67 -9.91
CA LYS A 190 -13.45 18.63 -10.71
C LYS A 190 -12.62 19.25 -11.83
N LYS A 191 -13.23 20.18 -12.58
CA LYS A 191 -12.54 20.89 -13.66
C LYS A 191 -11.30 21.61 -13.16
N ASP A 192 -11.39 22.30 -12.03
CA ASP A 192 -10.27 23.00 -11.40
C ASP A 192 -9.19 22.00 -10.93
N PHE A 193 -9.57 20.93 -10.24
CA PHE A 193 -8.65 19.90 -9.76
C PHE A 193 -7.90 19.19 -10.90
N TYR A 194 -8.60 18.75 -11.94
CA TYR A 194 -7.97 18.07 -13.07
C TYR A 194 -7.09 18.97 -13.92
N ALA A 195 -7.41 20.26 -13.99
CA ALA A 195 -6.56 21.23 -14.67
C ALA A 195 -5.17 21.37 -14.01
N ILE A 196 -5.06 21.03 -12.73
CA ILE A 196 -3.79 21.01 -11.98
C ILE A 196 -3.19 19.60 -11.95
N ALA A 197 -4.00 18.62 -11.56
CA ALA A 197 -3.52 17.27 -11.28
C ALA A 197 -2.95 16.54 -12.52
N PHE A 198 -3.56 16.73 -13.70
CA PHE A 198 -3.11 16.05 -14.92
C PHE A 198 -1.77 16.57 -15.43
N PRO A 199 -1.57 17.90 -15.60
CA PRO A 199 -0.24 18.42 -15.96
C PRO A 199 0.83 18.06 -14.92
N LEU A 200 0.53 18.20 -13.63
CA LEU A 200 1.45 17.83 -12.55
C LEU A 200 1.93 16.37 -12.68
N MET A 201 1.01 15.43 -12.91
CA MET A 201 1.35 14.03 -13.10
C MET A 201 2.16 13.80 -14.38
N GLN A 202 1.75 14.41 -15.50
CA GLN A 202 2.45 14.25 -16.77
C GLN A 202 3.89 14.79 -16.69
N GLU A 203 4.09 15.99 -16.19
CA GLU A 203 5.40 16.62 -16.05
C GLU A 203 6.35 15.79 -15.18
N ASN A 204 5.84 15.25 -14.07
CA ASN A 204 6.65 14.42 -13.17
C ASN A 204 6.93 13.01 -13.73
N MET A 205 6.03 12.43 -14.51
CA MET A 205 6.30 11.20 -15.26
C MET A 205 7.38 11.43 -16.32
N GLU A 206 7.30 12.52 -17.09
CA GLU A 206 8.32 12.90 -18.09
C GLU A 206 9.68 13.19 -17.44
N ARG A 207 9.69 13.88 -16.28
CA ARG A 207 10.89 14.11 -15.49
C ARG A 207 11.59 12.80 -15.15
N LEU A 208 10.86 11.87 -14.53
CA LEU A 208 11.42 10.57 -14.16
C LEU A 208 11.85 9.74 -15.37
N GLN A 209 11.10 9.78 -16.47
CA GLN A 209 11.50 9.11 -17.70
C GLN A 209 12.87 9.62 -18.19
N LYS A 210 13.09 10.94 -18.18
CA LYS A 210 14.37 11.56 -18.56
C LYS A 210 15.50 11.16 -17.60
N GLU A 211 15.23 11.14 -16.29
CA GLU A 211 16.21 10.77 -15.28
C GLU A 211 16.62 9.29 -15.40
N VAL A 212 15.66 8.38 -15.60
CA VAL A 212 15.95 6.96 -15.84
C VAL A 212 16.68 6.75 -17.18
N SER A 213 16.31 7.50 -18.22
CA SER A 213 17.04 7.45 -19.50
C SER A 213 18.48 7.92 -19.32
N TRP A 214 18.71 9.00 -18.57
CA TRP A 214 20.06 9.47 -18.27
C TRP A 214 20.85 8.45 -17.43
N PHE A 215 20.20 7.77 -16.49
CA PHE A 215 20.84 6.66 -15.76
C PHE A 215 21.36 5.58 -16.70
N VAL A 216 20.60 5.20 -17.74
CA VAL A 216 21.02 4.24 -18.76
C VAL A 216 22.20 4.79 -19.57
N GLU A 217 22.07 6.03 -20.08
CA GLU A 217 23.12 6.67 -20.89
C GLU A 217 24.41 6.88 -20.11
N LYS A 218 24.32 7.18 -18.80
CA LYS A 218 25.48 7.39 -17.91
C LYS A 218 26.33 6.12 -17.74
N ASN A 219 25.74 4.94 -17.92
CA ASN A 219 26.47 3.67 -17.89
C ASN A 219 27.27 3.40 -19.20
N ASP A 220 27.11 4.22 -20.26
CA ASP A 220 27.99 4.18 -21.43
C ASP A 220 29.35 4.78 -21.03
N TYR A 221 30.45 4.10 -21.45
CA TYR A 221 31.82 4.53 -21.16
C TYR A 221 32.14 5.97 -21.64
N ARG A 222 31.45 6.44 -22.68
CA ARG A 222 31.57 7.81 -23.21
C ARG A 222 31.04 8.88 -22.28
N ASN A 223 30.20 8.49 -21.35
CA ASN A 223 29.55 9.40 -20.41
C ASN A 223 30.08 9.24 -18.97
N LYS A 224 31.11 8.41 -18.74
CA LYS A 224 31.58 8.04 -17.39
C LYS A 224 31.97 9.26 -16.53
N ASP A 225 32.51 10.31 -17.14
CA ASP A 225 33.02 11.51 -16.46
C ASP A 225 31.93 12.62 -16.32
N LYS A 226 30.73 12.40 -16.88
CA LYS A 226 29.62 13.36 -16.74
C LYS A 226 28.96 13.21 -15.37
N ASP A 227 28.28 14.26 -14.90
CA ASP A 227 27.55 14.21 -13.65
C ASP A 227 26.30 13.33 -13.74
N TRP A 228 25.97 12.64 -12.65
CA TRP A 228 24.72 11.90 -12.50
C TRP A 228 23.50 12.83 -12.40
N GLY A 229 23.67 14.06 -11.90
CA GLY A 229 22.55 14.94 -11.58
C GLY A 229 21.57 14.27 -10.64
N THR A 230 20.28 14.37 -10.95
CA THR A 230 19.19 13.76 -10.18
C THR A 230 18.87 12.32 -10.57
N SER A 231 19.70 11.68 -11.43
CA SER A 231 19.40 10.33 -11.95
C SER A 231 19.91 9.18 -11.09
N ALA A 232 20.80 9.44 -10.14
CA ALA A 232 21.47 8.40 -9.35
C ALA A 232 20.48 7.46 -8.61
N ASP A 233 19.36 8.00 -8.13
CA ASP A 233 18.30 7.29 -7.43
C ASP A 233 16.99 7.15 -8.27
N SER A 234 17.07 7.42 -9.57
CA SER A 234 15.90 7.44 -10.45
C SER A 234 15.21 6.07 -10.59
N ILE A 235 15.95 4.97 -10.42
CA ILE A 235 15.40 3.61 -10.53
C ILE A 235 14.35 3.38 -9.44
N GLN A 236 14.72 3.57 -8.16
CA GLN A 236 13.78 3.36 -7.06
C GLN A 236 12.62 4.34 -7.09
N ARG A 237 12.86 5.60 -7.48
CA ARG A 237 11.78 6.60 -7.63
C ARG A 237 10.84 6.24 -8.79
N GLY A 238 11.38 5.75 -9.90
CA GLY A 238 10.60 5.24 -11.03
C GLY A 238 9.74 4.03 -10.63
N MET A 239 10.30 3.06 -9.90
CA MET A 239 9.55 1.90 -9.37
C MET A 239 8.44 2.36 -8.41
N GLN A 240 8.73 3.30 -7.50
CA GLN A 240 7.73 3.90 -6.62
C GLN A 240 6.60 4.57 -7.41
N LYS A 241 6.94 5.33 -8.45
CA LYS A 241 5.94 6.01 -9.28
C LYS A 241 5.01 5.03 -9.99
N CYS A 242 5.53 3.90 -10.45
CA CYS A 242 4.75 2.87 -11.15
C CYS A 242 3.86 2.04 -10.21
N ALA A 243 4.37 1.66 -9.03
CA ALA A 243 3.74 0.63 -8.21
C ALA A 243 3.47 1.04 -6.75
N GLY A 244 3.90 2.23 -6.34
CA GLY A 244 3.83 2.67 -4.95
C GLY A 244 4.95 2.10 -4.08
N GLY A 245 4.88 2.41 -2.78
CA GLY A 245 5.83 1.94 -1.78
C GLY A 245 7.23 2.57 -1.88
N PHE A 246 8.20 1.93 -1.23
CA PHE A 246 9.61 2.38 -1.19
C PHE A 246 10.53 1.19 -1.45
N PRO A 247 10.82 0.87 -2.72
CA PRO A 247 11.52 -0.36 -3.10
C PRO A 247 12.97 -0.43 -2.60
N ALA A 248 13.58 0.71 -2.27
CA ALA A 248 14.97 0.80 -1.79
C ALA A 248 15.07 1.16 -0.30
N ASP A 249 13.96 1.11 0.45
CA ASP A 249 14.01 1.36 1.89
C ASP A 249 14.89 0.33 2.59
N GLU A 250 15.62 0.80 3.58
CA GLU A 250 16.29 -0.07 4.52
C GLU A 250 15.27 -0.88 5.33
N THR A 251 15.68 -2.06 5.73
CA THR A 251 14.85 -2.95 6.54
C THR A 251 14.44 -2.27 7.85
N PHE A 252 13.14 -2.14 8.10
CA PHE A 252 12.61 -1.57 9.33
C PHE A 252 12.92 -2.50 10.53
N LYS A 253 13.62 -1.96 11.54
CA LYS A 253 14.07 -2.71 12.72
C LYS A 253 13.66 -2.01 14.01
N ALA A 254 13.51 -2.79 15.09
CA ALA A 254 13.35 -2.25 16.43
C ALA A 254 14.53 -1.33 16.76
N LYS A 255 14.23 -0.16 17.31
CA LYS A 255 15.27 0.68 17.93
C LYS A 255 15.71 -0.03 19.21
N LEU A 256 16.97 -0.44 19.26
CA LEU A 256 17.60 -1.02 20.45
C LEU A 256 17.79 0.05 21.53
#